data_c81d03f3a5a577bb7089f090b337cafe
#
_entry.id   c81d03f3a5a577bb7089f090b337cafe
#
_cell.length_a   1.000
_cell.length_b   1.000
_cell.length_c   1.000
_cell.angle_alpha   90.00
_cell.angle_beta   90.00
_cell.angle_gamma   90.00
#
_symmetry.space_group_name_H-M   'P 1'
#
loop_
_entity.id
_entity.type
_entity.pdbx_description
1 polymer ?
#
loop_
_entity_poly.entity_id
_entity_poly.type
_entity_poly.pdbx_seq_one_letter_code
_entity_poly.pdbx_strand_id
1 'polypeptide(L)'
;MYKLLIFIKKFLVMLRYCLRRNRIMITQAVLSGNGNFVDIRYWISRPDKINPQTKIYLVEKETGAHLEVMKLAKIGPLKTNHTLLANTGTALFRNRNDLIRSGSKVSLVLGSLRSDNIQVS
;
A
#
# COMPACT_ATOMS: atom_id res chain seq x y z
N MET A 1 4.05 -12.79 -40.35
CA MET A 1 3.29 -11.54 -40.25
C MET A 1 2.02 -11.67 -39.41
N TYR A 2 1.22 -12.68 -39.70
CA TYR A 2 -0.04 -12.89 -38.98
C TYR A 2 0.14 -13.14 -37.49
N LYS A 3 1.14 -13.94 -37.10
CA LYS A 3 1.43 -14.26 -35.70
C LYS A 3 1.91 -13.03 -34.89
N LEU A 4 2.63 -12.13 -35.54
CA LEU A 4 3.13 -10.92 -34.90
C LEU A 4 1.99 -9.95 -34.59
N LEU A 5 1.03 -9.79 -35.49
CA LEU A 5 -0.14 -8.95 -35.25
C LEU A 5 -1.01 -9.44 -34.08
N ILE A 6 -1.20 -10.75 -33.98
CA ILE A 6 -1.94 -11.36 -32.88
C ILE A 6 -1.21 -11.13 -31.55
N PHE A 7 0.11 -11.28 -31.54
CA PHE A 7 0.93 -11.03 -30.36
C PHE A 7 0.84 -9.58 -29.91
N ILE A 8 0.92 -8.64 -30.84
CA ILE A 8 0.80 -7.20 -30.51
C ILE A 8 -0.58 -6.88 -29.95
N LYS A 9 -1.64 -7.42 -30.50
CA LYS A 9 -3.00 -7.22 -29.97
C LYS A 9 -3.15 -7.76 -28.56
N LYS A 10 -2.64 -8.96 -28.28
CA LYS A 10 -2.66 -9.54 -26.94
C LYS A 10 -1.87 -8.70 -25.95
N PHE A 11 -0.71 -8.23 -26.36
CA PHE A 11 0.14 -7.37 -25.54
C PHE A 11 -0.58 -6.05 -25.19
N LEU A 12 -1.22 -5.41 -26.18
CA LEU A 12 -1.95 -4.17 -25.97
C LEU A 12 -3.15 -4.36 -25.03
N VAL A 13 -3.88 -5.46 -25.15
CA VAL A 13 -4.99 -5.78 -24.26
C VAL A 13 -4.49 -5.98 -22.83
N MET A 14 -3.40 -6.72 -22.67
CA MET A 14 -2.79 -6.96 -21.37
C MET A 14 -2.28 -5.66 -20.74
N LEU A 15 -1.66 -4.79 -21.54
CA LEU A 15 -1.20 -3.48 -21.08
C LEU A 15 -2.37 -2.60 -20.64
N ARG A 16 -3.46 -2.58 -21.40
CA ARG A 16 -4.67 -1.84 -21.00
C ARG A 16 -5.26 -2.37 -19.69
N TYR A 17 -5.29 -3.68 -19.53
CA TYR A 17 -5.75 -4.30 -18.29
C TYR A 17 -4.88 -3.89 -17.10
N CYS A 18 -3.55 -3.93 -17.25
CA CYS A 18 -2.62 -3.49 -16.21
C CYS A 18 -2.77 -2.01 -15.88
N LEU A 19 -3.02 -1.16 -16.87
CA LEU A 19 -3.22 0.27 -16.66
C LEU A 19 -4.56 0.60 -16.00
N ARG A 20 -5.59 -0.23 -16.21
CA ARG A 20 -6.90 -0.05 -15.58
C ARG A 20 -6.98 -0.60 -14.18
N ARG A 21 -6.12 -1.56 -13.86
CA ARG A 21 -6.10 -2.17 -12.54
C ARG A 21 -5.50 -1.19 -11.54
N ASN A 22 -6.19 -1.03 -10.40
CA ASN A 22 -5.64 -0.25 -9.32
C ASN A 22 -4.44 -0.99 -8.71
N ARG A 23 -3.38 -0.25 -8.42
CA ARG A 23 -2.15 -0.80 -7.85
C ARG A 23 -1.65 0.08 -6.73
N ILE A 24 -1.04 -0.55 -5.74
CA ILE A 24 -0.39 0.13 -4.64
C ILE A 24 1.11 -0.18 -4.67
N MET A 25 1.92 0.84 -4.46
CA MET A 25 3.38 0.72 -4.37
C MET A 25 3.86 1.43 -3.13
N ILE A 26 4.73 0.78 -2.37
CA ILE A 26 5.31 1.38 -1.18
C ILE A 26 6.55 2.16 -1.58
N THR A 27 6.55 3.44 -1.24
CA THR A 27 7.68 4.32 -1.54
C THR A 27 8.64 4.44 -0.37
N GLN A 28 8.15 4.23 0.85
CA GLN A 28 8.98 4.30 2.06
C GLN A 28 8.35 3.48 3.17
N ALA A 29 9.17 2.75 3.92
CA ALA A 29 8.76 2.02 5.11
C ALA A 29 9.86 2.16 6.15
N VAL A 30 9.62 2.97 7.19
CA VAL A 30 10.64 3.27 8.20
C VAL A 30 10.04 3.21 9.61
N LEU A 31 10.90 2.86 10.57
CA LEU A 31 10.56 2.99 11.98
C LEU A 31 10.74 4.45 12.40
N SER A 32 9.81 4.94 13.20
CA SER A 32 9.85 6.29 13.75
C SER A 32 9.54 6.28 15.24
N GLY A 33 9.79 7.41 15.91
CA GLY A 33 9.51 7.53 17.35
C GLY A 33 10.26 6.50 18.19
N ASN A 34 11.55 6.28 17.92
CA ASN A 34 12.39 5.29 18.61
C ASN A 34 11.86 3.86 18.47
N GLY A 35 11.29 3.54 17.31
CA GLY A 35 10.75 2.23 17.03
C GLY A 35 9.32 2.01 17.50
N ASN A 36 8.67 3.02 18.05
CA ASN A 36 7.29 2.92 18.53
C ASN A 36 6.26 2.94 17.41
N PHE A 37 6.64 3.43 16.23
CA PHE A 37 5.75 3.56 15.09
C PHE A 37 6.41 3.05 13.82
N VAL A 38 5.58 2.60 12.89
CA VAL A 38 6.00 2.26 11.54
C VAL A 38 5.33 3.25 10.60
N ASP A 39 6.12 4.01 9.87
CA ASP A 39 5.67 5.01 8.92
C ASP A 39 5.76 4.41 7.52
N ILE A 40 4.62 4.26 6.88
CA ILE A 40 4.53 3.71 5.52
C ILE A 40 4.03 4.81 4.60
N ARG A 41 4.81 5.08 3.57
CA ARG A 41 4.40 5.96 2.48
C ARG A 41 4.14 5.14 1.24
N TYR A 42 3.04 5.42 0.59
CA TYR A 42 2.60 4.62 -0.55
C TYR A 42 2.08 5.49 -1.69
N TRP A 43 2.05 4.89 -2.85
CA TRP A 43 1.47 5.45 -4.05
C TRP A 43 0.39 4.51 -4.56
N ILE A 44 -0.73 5.06 -4.99
CA ILE A 44 -1.85 4.30 -5.54
C ILE A 44 -2.16 4.85 -6.93
N SER A 45 -2.33 3.95 -7.89
CA SER A 45 -2.58 4.36 -9.27
C SER A 45 -3.95 5.01 -9.47
N ARG A 46 -4.96 4.54 -8.71
CA ARG A 46 -6.32 5.05 -8.80
C ARG A 46 -6.93 5.25 -7.42
N PRO A 47 -6.58 6.35 -6.74
CA PRO A 47 -7.12 6.61 -5.40
C PRO A 47 -8.64 6.84 -5.40
N ASP A 48 -9.21 7.30 -6.51
CA ASP A 48 -10.64 7.49 -6.69
C ASP A 48 -11.45 6.19 -6.61
N LYS A 49 -10.80 5.04 -6.86
CA LYS A 49 -11.43 3.73 -6.79
C LYS A 49 -11.46 3.13 -5.40
N ILE A 50 -10.88 3.79 -4.42
CA ILE A 50 -10.81 3.28 -3.06
C ILE A 50 -12.00 3.78 -2.27
N ASN A 51 -12.72 2.83 -1.64
CA ASN A 51 -13.79 3.18 -0.74
C ASN A 51 -13.22 3.88 0.51
N PRO A 52 -13.73 5.07 0.89
CA PRO A 52 -13.24 5.76 2.09
C PRO A 52 -13.32 4.97 3.39
N GLN A 53 -14.18 3.94 3.43
CA GLN A 53 -14.33 3.08 4.60
C GLN A 53 -13.41 1.86 4.58
N THR A 54 -12.59 1.73 3.55
CA THR A 54 -11.64 0.62 3.43
C THR A 54 -10.64 0.66 4.59
N LYS A 55 -10.48 -0.49 5.23
CA LYS A 55 -9.49 -0.62 6.30
C LYS A 55 -8.10 -0.81 5.71
N ILE A 56 -7.13 -0.19 6.36
CA ILE A 56 -5.73 -0.38 6.03
C ILE A 56 -5.04 -1.04 7.23
N TYR A 57 -4.23 -2.07 6.96
CA TYR A 57 -3.48 -2.74 8.01
C TYR A 57 -2.16 -3.27 7.48
N LEU A 58 -1.25 -3.50 8.40
CA LEU A 58 0.08 -4.01 8.14
C LEU A 58 0.17 -5.42 8.72
N VAL A 59 0.73 -6.34 7.95
CA VAL A 59 0.92 -7.73 8.38
C VAL A 59 2.41 -8.01 8.51
N GLU A 60 2.85 -8.40 9.71
CA GLU A 60 4.22 -8.83 9.92
C GLU A 60 4.40 -10.26 9.40
N LYS A 61 5.43 -10.49 8.59
CA LYS A 61 5.56 -11.74 7.82
C LYS A 61 5.85 -12.96 8.68
N GLU A 62 6.67 -12.84 9.70
CA GLU A 62 7.10 -13.98 10.50
C GLU A 62 6.00 -14.51 11.42
N THR A 63 5.26 -13.61 12.05
CA THR A 63 4.23 -13.96 13.03
C THR A 63 2.83 -13.94 12.47
N GLY A 64 2.63 -13.26 11.32
CA GLY A 64 1.31 -13.02 10.76
C GLY A 64 0.49 -12.01 11.55
N ALA A 65 1.09 -11.30 12.48
CA ALA A 65 0.38 -10.32 13.30
C ALA A 65 -0.08 -9.13 12.48
N HIS A 66 -1.28 -8.64 12.77
CA HIS A 66 -1.87 -7.49 12.10
C HIS A 66 -1.72 -6.25 12.96
N LEU A 67 -1.22 -5.17 12.34
CA LEU A 67 -1.15 -3.86 12.95
C LEU A 67 -2.18 -2.96 12.27
N GLU A 68 -3.04 -2.34 13.06
CA GLU A 68 -4.01 -1.40 12.55
C GLU A 68 -3.40 -0.01 12.45
N VAL A 69 -3.88 0.76 11.48
CA VAL A 69 -3.47 2.14 11.30
C VAL A 69 -3.94 2.97 12.50
N MET A 70 -3.08 3.86 12.96
CA MET A 70 -3.47 4.81 14.00
C MET A 70 -4.49 5.78 13.43
N LYS A 71 -5.61 5.93 14.14
CA LYS A 71 -6.59 6.96 13.82
C LYS A 71 -6.13 8.27 14.44
N LEU A 72 -5.59 9.13 13.62
CA LEU A 72 -5.35 10.50 14.03
C LEU A 72 -6.69 11.26 13.92
N ALA A 73 -7.07 11.93 14.98
CA ALA A 73 -8.41 12.51 15.13
C ALA A 73 -8.81 13.47 14.01
N LYS A 74 -7.84 14.06 13.31
CA LYS A 74 -8.09 15.03 12.25
C LYS A 74 -7.68 14.53 10.87
N ILE A 75 -6.94 13.44 10.79
CA ILE A 75 -6.39 12.93 9.56
C ILE A 75 -6.69 11.45 9.51
N GLY A 76 -7.89 11.10 9.14
CA GLY A 76 -8.18 9.71 8.82
C GLY A 76 -7.26 9.27 7.68
N PRO A 77 -6.84 8.00 7.64
CA PRO A 77 -5.88 7.53 6.64
C PRO A 77 -6.33 7.81 5.21
N LEU A 78 -7.61 7.92 5.00
CA LEU A 78 -8.18 8.15 3.66
C LEU A 78 -8.74 9.56 3.49
N LYS A 79 -8.63 10.42 4.49
CA LYS A 79 -9.09 11.80 4.38
C LYS A 79 -8.28 12.63 3.41
N THR A 80 -7.06 12.27 3.17
CA THR A 80 -6.25 12.86 2.13
C THR A 80 -6.85 12.65 0.74
N ASN A 81 -7.85 11.80 0.64
CA ASN A 81 -8.52 11.55 -0.62
C ASN A 81 -9.36 12.70 -1.13
N HIS A 82 -9.67 13.65 -0.29
CA HIS A 82 -10.34 14.83 -0.80
C HIS A 82 -9.40 15.73 -1.56
N THR A 83 -8.13 15.55 -1.43
CA THR A 83 -7.24 16.02 -2.44
C THR A 83 -7.25 15.02 -3.59
N LEU A 84 -8.35 14.87 -4.16
CA LEU A 84 -8.80 13.98 -5.22
C LEU A 84 -7.74 13.54 -6.23
N LEU A 85 -6.64 14.23 -6.32
CA LEU A 85 -5.58 14.02 -7.29
C LEU A 85 -4.31 13.50 -6.67
N ALA A 86 -4.28 13.36 -5.34
CA ALA A 86 -3.08 12.86 -4.67
C ALA A 86 -3.04 11.34 -4.74
N ASN A 87 -2.12 10.83 -5.53
CA ASN A 87 -1.85 9.41 -5.62
C ASN A 87 -1.06 8.88 -4.43
N THR A 88 -0.45 9.76 -3.65
CA THR A 88 0.39 9.40 -2.52
C THR A 88 -0.38 9.46 -1.22
N GLY A 89 -0.04 8.59 -0.30
CA GLY A 89 -0.61 8.58 1.03
C GLY A 89 0.42 8.17 2.07
N THR A 90 0.08 8.42 3.31
CA THR A 90 0.90 8.05 4.46
C THR A 90 0.04 7.33 5.47
N ALA A 91 0.52 6.21 5.98
CA ALA A 91 -0.12 5.46 7.04
C ALA A 91 0.86 5.26 8.19
N LEU A 92 0.41 5.53 9.39
CA LEU A 92 1.21 5.36 10.60
C LEU A 92 0.62 4.23 11.42
N PHE A 93 1.45 3.24 11.75
CA PHE A 93 1.06 2.07 12.52
C PHE A 93 1.79 2.08 13.85
N ARG A 94 1.09 1.68 14.90
CA ARG A 94 1.72 1.54 16.21
C ARG A 94 2.47 0.21 16.26
N ASN A 95 3.77 0.27 16.55
CA ASN A 95 4.60 -0.91 16.70
C ASN A 95 4.50 -1.43 18.13
N ARG A 96 3.63 -2.39 18.36
CA ARG A 96 3.41 -2.96 19.69
C ARG A 96 4.47 -4.01 20.00
N ASN A 97 5.03 -3.96 21.20
CA ASN A 97 5.98 -4.95 21.72
C ASN A 97 7.20 -5.15 20.82
N ASP A 98 7.62 -4.08 20.13
CA ASP A 98 8.74 -4.12 19.20
C ASP A 98 8.64 -5.27 18.18
N LEU A 99 7.42 -5.55 17.75
CA LEU A 99 7.13 -6.62 16.81
C LEU A 99 7.87 -6.42 15.48
N ILE A 100 7.92 -5.18 15.01
CA ILE A 100 8.59 -4.81 13.78
C ILE A 100 9.92 -4.15 14.13
N ARG A 101 10.98 -4.65 13.52
CA ARG A 101 12.34 -4.15 13.71
C ARG A 101 12.92 -3.76 12.37
N SER A 102 14.06 -3.08 12.39
CA SER A 102 14.81 -2.80 11.17
C SER A 102 15.14 -4.11 10.47
N GLY A 103 14.78 -4.19 9.19
CA GLY A 103 14.96 -5.41 8.40
C GLY A 103 13.74 -6.34 8.40
N SER A 104 12.73 -6.11 9.23
CA SER A 104 11.49 -6.89 9.22
C SER A 104 10.79 -6.75 7.88
N LYS A 105 10.18 -7.85 7.42
CA LYS A 105 9.37 -7.84 6.21
C LYS A 105 7.90 -7.78 6.57
N VAL A 106 7.19 -6.89 5.91
CA VAL A 106 5.77 -6.65 6.16
C VAL A 106 5.01 -6.60 4.85
N SER A 107 3.70 -6.76 4.95
CA SER A 107 2.78 -6.56 3.83
C SER A 107 1.79 -5.48 4.19
N LEU A 108 1.54 -4.55 3.27
CA LEU A 108 0.51 -3.54 3.44
C LEU A 108 -0.74 -3.99 2.69
N VAL A 109 -1.87 -3.96 3.39
CA VAL A 109 -3.16 -4.34 2.82
C VAL A 109 -4.12 -3.17 2.93
N LEU A 110 -4.68 -2.78 1.80
CA LEU A 110 -5.68 -1.73 1.70
C LEU A 110 -6.86 -2.28 0.87
N GLY A 111 -7.83 -2.87 1.58
CA GLY A 111 -8.95 -3.54 0.93
C GLY A 111 -8.48 -4.70 0.05
N SER A 112 -8.75 -4.61 -1.25
CA SER A 112 -8.30 -5.61 -2.23
C SER A 112 -6.87 -5.37 -2.72
N LEU A 113 -6.29 -4.23 -2.39
CA LEU A 113 -4.91 -3.91 -2.76
C LEU A 113 -3.93 -4.45 -1.74
N ARG A 114 -2.83 -5.00 -2.21
CA ARG A 114 -1.81 -5.59 -1.35
C ARG A 114 -0.43 -5.35 -1.92
N SER A 115 0.51 -5.01 -1.05
CA SER A 115 1.93 -4.93 -1.38
C SER A 115 2.71 -5.80 -0.40
N ASP A 116 3.38 -6.82 -0.92
CA ASP A 116 4.11 -7.80 -0.13
C ASP A 116 5.60 -7.52 -0.12
N ASN A 117 6.31 -8.17 0.81
CA ASN A 117 7.78 -8.16 0.91
C ASN A 117 8.37 -6.76 1.07
N ILE A 118 7.71 -5.91 1.84
CA ILE A 118 8.22 -4.59 2.18
C ILE A 118 9.24 -4.74 3.31
N GLN A 119 10.45 -4.26 3.09
CA GLN A 119 11.47 -4.26 4.13
C GLN A 119 11.44 -2.94 4.88
N VAL A 120 11.32 -3.02 6.19
CA VAL A 120 11.29 -1.84 7.07
C VAL A 120 12.73 -1.44 7.44
N SER A 121 13.01 -0.18 7.30
CA SER A 121 14.33 0.39 7.64
C SER A 121 14.41 0.86 9.08
#